data_6d90d547c3fc54624cb891aadcaf6573
#
_entry.id   6d90d547c3fc54624cb891aadcaf6573
#
_cell.length_a   1.000
_cell.length_b   1.000
_cell.length_c   1.000
_cell.angle_alpha   90.00
_cell.angle_beta   90.00
_cell.angle_gamma   90.00
#
_symmetry.space_group_name_H-M   'P 1'
#
loop_
_entity.id
_entity.type
_entity.pdbx_description
1 polymer ?
#
loop_
_entity_poly.entity_id
_entity_poly.type
_entity_poly.pdbx_seq_one_letter_code
_entity_poly.pdbx_strand_id
1 'polypeptide(L)'
;GQSIRFSADDEQLRPMGRATAGVKGMRFKGDDQLLAMTVAKDGEYLLVATSGGYGKRTAIEEYNAQGRGGMGVMTFKYSPKRGKLIGALSVAEDDQIFAITSAGGVIRTEVDQIRPSSRATMGVRLVDLADGVELLAIDRNVEDEGEEEATAVATGQKTIEQALSDDSSAGSSDSQADEDKLSLIHI
;
A
#
# COMPACT_ATOMS: atom_id res chain seq x y z
N GLY A 1 -15.36 2.02 -7.82
CA GLY A 1 -14.12 2.80 -7.73
C GLY A 1 -13.26 2.67 -8.98
N GLN A 2 -12.47 3.67 -9.22
CA GLN A 2 -11.52 3.74 -10.33
C GLN A 2 -10.13 4.00 -9.78
N SER A 3 -9.09 3.50 -10.46
CA SER A 3 -7.69 3.79 -10.15
C SER A 3 -6.92 4.11 -11.41
N ILE A 4 -5.85 4.89 -11.26
CA ILE A 4 -4.90 5.19 -12.32
C ILE A 4 -3.49 4.87 -11.82
N ARG A 5 -2.72 4.13 -12.63
CA ARG A 5 -1.31 3.87 -12.41
C ARG A 5 -0.50 4.65 -13.43
N PHE A 6 0.52 5.38 -13.00
CA PHE A 6 1.45 6.07 -13.87
C PHE A 6 2.85 6.09 -13.25
N SER A 7 3.88 6.26 -14.08
CA SER A 7 5.28 6.28 -13.63
C SER A 7 5.56 7.55 -12.82
N ALA A 8 6.34 7.40 -11.75
CA ALA A 8 6.81 8.53 -10.94
C ALA A 8 8.17 9.05 -11.45
N ASP A 9 8.24 9.32 -12.74
CA ASP A 9 9.41 9.87 -13.44
C ASP A 9 9.28 11.36 -13.72
N ASP A 10 10.33 12.00 -14.19
CA ASP A 10 10.36 13.43 -14.50
C ASP A 10 9.41 13.84 -15.64
N GLU A 11 9.00 12.91 -16.50
CA GLU A 11 8.03 13.20 -17.57
C GLU A 11 6.63 13.36 -16.97
N GLN A 12 6.27 12.54 -15.98
CA GLN A 12 4.97 12.56 -15.34
C GLN A 12 4.95 13.47 -14.11
N LEU A 13 6.00 13.45 -13.28
CA LEU A 13 6.12 14.16 -12.00
C LEU A 13 7.41 14.97 -11.93
N ARG A 14 7.61 15.90 -12.87
CA ARG A 14 8.80 16.75 -12.86
C ARG A 14 8.99 17.46 -11.51
N PRO A 15 10.23 17.58 -11.01
CA PRO A 15 10.53 18.38 -9.83
C PRO A 15 10.01 19.81 -9.97
N MET A 16 9.35 20.31 -8.92
CA MET A 16 8.74 21.63 -8.90
C MET A 16 9.06 22.36 -7.59
N GLY A 17 9.13 23.69 -7.65
CA GLY A 17 9.34 24.52 -6.49
C GLY A 17 8.18 24.42 -5.47
N ARG A 18 8.47 24.76 -4.21
CA ARG A 18 7.53 24.65 -3.07
C ARG A 18 6.20 25.39 -3.30
N ALA A 19 6.21 26.51 -3.99
CA ALA A 19 5.04 27.38 -4.18
C ALA A 19 4.20 27.02 -5.43
N THR A 20 4.44 25.90 -6.08
CA THR A 20 3.69 25.49 -7.27
C THR A 20 2.41 24.74 -6.90
N ALA A 21 1.38 24.84 -7.74
CA ALA A 21 0.11 24.14 -7.55
C ALA A 21 0.17 22.65 -7.82
N GLY A 22 1.31 22.12 -8.30
CA GLY A 22 1.46 20.73 -8.65
C GLY A 22 0.85 20.36 -10.00
N VAL A 23 0.72 19.08 -10.25
CA VAL A 23 0.14 18.51 -11.47
C VAL A 23 -1.01 17.59 -11.13
N LYS A 24 -1.98 17.49 -12.04
CA LYS A 24 -3.15 16.64 -11.84
C LYS A 24 -2.75 15.17 -12.00
N GLY A 25 -2.94 14.38 -10.93
CA GLY A 25 -2.73 12.93 -10.97
C GLY A 25 -3.89 12.19 -11.63
N MET A 26 -5.13 12.51 -11.27
CA MET A 26 -6.33 11.83 -11.74
C MET A 26 -7.48 12.81 -11.98
N ARG A 27 -8.42 12.47 -12.84
CA ARG A 27 -9.72 13.15 -12.96
C ARG A 27 -10.81 12.32 -12.33
N PHE A 28 -11.71 13.00 -11.63
CA PHE A 28 -12.87 12.39 -10.98
C PHE A 28 -14.12 12.55 -11.84
N LYS A 29 -15.09 11.67 -11.66
CA LYS A 29 -16.40 11.71 -12.30
C LYS A 29 -17.43 12.16 -11.28
N GLY A 30 -18.16 13.24 -11.59
CA GLY A 30 -19.15 13.78 -10.66
C GLY A 30 -18.50 14.21 -9.34
N ASP A 31 -19.07 13.77 -8.23
CA ASP A 31 -18.63 14.11 -6.87
C ASP A 31 -17.63 13.11 -6.28
N ASP A 32 -17.01 12.25 -7.12
CA ASP A 32 -15.98 11.31 -6.68
C ASP A 32 -14.78 12.05 -6.08
N GLN A 33 -14.16 11.46 -5.07
CA GLN A 33 -13.03 12.01 -4.35
C GLN A 33 -11.84 11.04 -4.35
N LEU A 34 -10.63 11.57 -4.16
CA LEU A 34 -9.44 10.76 -3.95
C LEU A 34 -9.56 10.01 -2.63
N LEU A 35 -9.52 8.69 -2.70
CA LEU A 35 -9.60 7.84 -1.51
C LEU A 35 -8.21 7.51 -0.96
N ALA A 36 -7.28 7.12 -1.84
CA ALA A 36 -5.94 6.71 -1.46
C ALA A 36 -4.95 6.96 -2.59
N MET A 37 -3.68 7.04 -2.21
CA MET A 37 -2.53 7.08 -3.11
C MET A 37 -1.43 6.19 -2.51
N THR A 38 -0.85 5.33 -3.33
CA THR A 38 0.22 4.43 -2.90
C THR A 38 1.29 4.28 -3.97
N VAL A 39 2.48 3.90 -3.58
CA VAL A 39 3.55 3.49 -4.49
C VAL A 39 3.31 2.03 -4.84
N ALA A 40 3.23 1.74 -6.13
CA ALA A 40 3.05 0.39 -6.63
C ALA A 40 4.40 -0.24 -6.94
N LYS A 41 4.63 -1.44 -6.43
CA LYS A 41 5.79 -2.27 -6.77
C LYS A 41 5.33 -3.50 -7.55
N ASP A 42 6.14 -3.94 -8.49
CA ASP A 42 5.86 -5.16 -9.23
C ASP A 42 5.88 -6.37 -8.27
N GLY A 43 4.98 -7.31 -8.48
CA GLY A 43 4.77 -8.46 -7.58
C GLY A 43 3.87 -8.20 -6.39
N GLU A 44 3.48 -6.95 -6.12
CA GLU A 44 2.51 -6.61 -5.07
C GLU A 44 1.07 -6.62 -5.58
N TYR A 45 0.16 -6.43 -4.65
CA TYR A 45 -1.28 -6.35 -4.90
C TYR A 45 -1.85 -5.01 -4.46
N LEU A 46 -2.83 -4.52 -5.19
CA LEU A 46 -3.70 -3.46 -4.72
C LEU A 46 -4.84 -4.08 -3.93
N LEU A 47 -4.84 -3.93 -2.62
CA LEU A 47 -5.92 -4.30 -1.72
C LEU A 47 -6.89 -3.14 -1.60
N VAL A 48 -8.18 -3.39 -1.79
CA VAL A 48 -9.26 -2.42 -1.57
C VAL A 48 -10.30 -3.00 -0.63
N ALA A 49 -10.88 -2.14 0.22
CA ALA A 49 -11.92 -2.54 1.17
C ALA A 49 -13.13 -1.59 1.13
N THR A 50 -14.30 -2.11 1.55
CA THR A 50 -15.56 -1.36 1.63
C THR A 50 -16.08 -1.30 3.06
N SER A 51 -16.95 -0.31 3.35
CA SER A 51 -17.59 -0.15 4.66
C SER A 51 -18.43 -1.36 5.09
N GLY A 52 -18.91 -2.17 4.13
CA GLY A 52 -19.65 -3.40 4.42
C GLY A 52 -18.76 -4.63 4.69
N GLY A 53 -17.46 -4.46 4.90
CA GLY A 53 -16.52 -5.55 5.21
C GLY A 53 -16.13 -6.41 4.02
N TYR A 54 -16.37 -5.95 2.80
CA TYR A 54 -15.91 -6.62 1.58
C TYR A 54 -14.64 -6.00 1.04
N GLY A 55 -13.84 -6.79 0.35
CA GLY A 55 -12.63 -6.31 -0.31
C GLY A 55 -12.05 -7.34 -1.25
N LYS A 56 -10.92 -7.00 -1.82
CA LYS A 56 -10.16 -7.89 -2.70
C LYS A 56 -8.73 -7.40 -2.86
N ARG A 57 -7.84 -8.30 -3.19
CA ARG A 57 -6.52 -7.98 -3.72
C ARG A 57 -6.48 -8.23 -5.23
N THR A 58 -5.87 -7.33 -5.98
CA THR A 58 -5.69 -7.43 -7.44
C THR A 58 -4.24 -7.18 -7.75
N ALA A 59 -3.61 -8.05 -8.54
CA ALA A 59 -2.21 -7.90 -8.90
C ALA A 59 -1.95 -6.52 -9.56
N ILE A 60 -0.85 -5.88 -9.20
CA ILE A 60 -0.48 -4.55 -9.71
C ILE A 60 -0.33 -4.56 -11.23
N GLU A 61 0.11 -5.69 -11.80
CA GLU A 61 0.30 -5.89 -13.25
C GLU A 61 -1.01 -5.80 -14.04
N GLU A 62 -2.17 -6.01 -13.39
CA GLU A 62 -3.47 -5.79 -14.05
C GLU A 62 -3.77 -4.29 -14.30
N TYR A 63 -3.00 -3.39 -13.71
CA TYR A 63 -3.11 -1.95 -13.88
C TYR A 63 -2.02 -1.45 -14.82
N ASN A 64 -2.30 -1.41 -16.12
CA ASN A 64 -1.37 -0.85 -17.10
C ASN A 64 -1.02 0.59 -16.74
N ALA A 65 0.27 0.94 -16.85
CA ALA A 65 0.71 2.33 -16.69
C ALA A 65 0.06 3.21 -17.76
N GLN A 66 -0.43 4.37 -17.35
CA GLN A 66 -1.11 5.36 -18.20
C GLN A 66 -0.44 6.73 -18.01
N GLY A 67 -0.76 7.69 -18.86
CA GLY A 67 -0.45 9.09 -18.56
C GLY A 67 -1.31 9.59 -17.39
N ARG A 68 -0.71 10.40 -16.48
CA ARG A 68 -1.44 11.05 -15.39
C ARG A 68 -2.57 11.95 -15.89
N GLY A 69 -3.51 12.28 -14.99
CA GLY A 69 -4.62 13.19 -15.31
C GLY A 69 -5.75 12.53 -16.12
N GLY A 70 -5.70 11.22 -16.35
CA GLY A 70 -6.78 10.41 -16.89
C GLY A 70 -7.87 10.10 -15.86
N MET A 71 -8.91 9.38 -16.27
CA MET A 71 -9.98 8.88 -15.37
C MET A 71 -9.66 7.51 -14.79
N GLY A 72 -8.55 6.89 -15.21
CA GLY A 72 -8.18 5.57 -14.78
C GLY A 72 -9.06 4.44 -15.33
N VAL A 73 -8.97 3.30 -14.67
CA VAL A 73 -9.70 2.07 -15.00
C VAL A 73 -10.50 1.59 -13.80
N MET A 74 -11.53 0.81 -14.05
CA MET A 74 -12.33 0.23 -12.96
C MET A 74 -11.47 -0.67 -12.09
N THR A 75 -11.47 -0.42 -10.80
CA THR A 75 -10.80 -1.20 -9.77
C THR A 75 -11.78 -2.04 -8.96
N PHE A 76 -12.96 -1.51 -8.68
CA PHE A 76 -13.96 -2.18 -7.88
C PHE A 76 -15.35 -1.92 -8.45
N LYS A 77 -16.11 -3.00 -8.71
CA LYS A 77 -17.50 -2.89 -9.15
C LYS A 77 -18.37 -2.58 -7.93
N TYR A 78 -18.90 -1.36 -7.90
CA TYR A 78 -19.76 -0.91 -6.80
C TYR A 78 -21.04 -1.75 -6.69
N SER A 79 -21.43 -2.02 -5.44
CA SER A 79 -22.72 -2.61 -5.09
C SER A 79 -23.21 -1.98 -3.78
N PRO A 80 -24.44 -1.42 -3.75
CA PRO A 80 -25.00 -0.83 -2.52
C PRO A 80 -24.96 -1.76 -1.31
N LYS A 81 -25.17 -3.06 -1.54
CA LYS A 81 -25.16 -4.09 -0.49
C LYS A 81 -23.79 -4.33 0.13
N ARG A 82 -22.71 -3.89 -0.51
CA ARG A 82 -21.32 -4.10 -0.05
C ARG A 82 -20.71 -2.85 0.55
N GLY A 83 -21.43 -1.75 0.57
CA GLY A 83 -20.96 -0.47 1.09
C GLY A 83 -20.08 0.30 0.11
N LYS A 84 -19.55 1.43 0.58
CA LYS A 84 -18.64 2.32 -0.17
C LYS A 84 -17.19 1.87 0.05
N LEU A 85 -16.31 2.17 -0.90
CA LEU A 85 -14.86 2.03 -0.70
C LEU A 85 -14.42 2.94 0.46
N ILE A 86 -13.61 2.38 1.37
CA ILE A 86 -13.09 3.09 2.56
C ILE A 86 -11.57 3.17 2.58
N GLY A 87 -10.87 2.37 1.80
CA GLY A 87 -9.42 2.37 1.75
C GLY A 87 -8.87 1.50 0.63
N ALA A 88 -7.60 1.76 0.34
CA ALA A 88 -6.79 0.97 -0.58
C ALA A 88 -5.32 1.03 -0.16
N LEU A 89 -4.63 -0.11 -0.25
CA LEU A 89 -3.24 -0.31 0.16
C LEU A 89 -2.49 -1.09 -0.92
N SER A 90 -1.20 -0.78 -1.10
CA SER A 90 -0.26 -1.70 -1.76
C SER A 90 0.24 -2.70 -0.73
N VAL A 91 0.15 -3.97 -1.02
CA VAL A 91 0.48 -5.05 -0.09
C VAL A 91 1.21 -6.18 -0.80
N ALA A 92 2.18 -6.77 -0.13
CA ALA A 92 2.79 -8.04 -0.51
C ALA A 92 1.89 -9.22 -0.07
N GLU A 93 2.19 -10.43 -0.55
CA GLU A 93 1.39 -11.60 -0.22
C GLU A 93 1.51 -12.03 1.24
N ASP A 94 2.68 -11.83 1.81
CA ASP A 94 3.06 -12.15 3.20
C ASP A 94 2.75 -11.02 4.20
N ASP A 95 2.22 -9.90 3.73
CA ASP A 95 1.79 -8.80 4.60
C ASP A 95 0.58 -9.18 5.46
N GLN A 96 0.42 -8.44 6.54
CA GLN A 96 -0.76 -8.44 7.38
C GLN A 96 -1.43 -7.06 7.35
N ILE A 97 -2.74 -7.05 7.52
CA ILE A 97 -3.51 -5.81 7.62
C ILE A 97 -4.33 -5.77 8.89
N PHE A 98 -4.53 -4.57 9.38
CA PHE A 98 -5.53 -4.25 10.39
C PHE A 98 -6.80 -3.71 9.73
N ALA A 99 -7.94 -4.21 10.16
CA ALA A 99 -9.26 -3.74 9.76
C ALA A 99 -9.95 -3.14 10.99
N ILE A 100 -10.28 -1.84 10.94
CA ILE A 100 -10.82 -1.07 12.06
C ILE A 100 -12.33 -0.89 11.86
N THR A 101 -13.12 -1.28 12.85
CA THR A 101 -14.59 -1.23 12.81
C THR A 101 -15.16 -0.05 13.56
N SER A 102 -16.40 0.35 13.23
CA SER A 102 -17.14 1.41 13.92
C SER A 102 -17.49 1.07 15.39
N ALA A 103 -17.44 -0.21 15.76
CA ALA A 103 -17.59 -0.67 17.15
C ALA A 103 -16.28 -0.61 17.96
N GLY A 104 -15.19 -0.08 17.39
CA GLY A 104 -13.88 -0.02 18.03
C GLY A 104 -13.08 -1.32 17.98
N GLY A 105 -13.57 -2.33 17.28
CA GLY A 105 -12.82 -3.58 17.06
C GLY A 105 -11.70 -3.39 16.03
N VAL A 106 -10.56 -4.02 16.29
CA VAL A 106 -9.43 -4.13 15.35
C VAL A 106 -9.24 -5.60 15.02
N ILE A 107 -9.30 -5.93 13.74
CA ILE A 107 -9.20 -7.30 13.24
C ILE A 107 -7.93 -7.39 12.40
N ARG A 108 -7.06 -8.34 12.74
CA ARG A 108 -5.85 -8.64 11.98
C ARG A 108 -6.16 -9.73 10.94
N THR A 109 -5.72 -9.54 9.72
CA THR A 109 -5.95 -10.47 8.61
C THR A 109 -4.67 -10.61 7.79
N GLU A 110 -4.31 -11.84 7.46
CA GLU A 110 -3.22 -12.15 6.54
C GLU A 110 -3.67 -11.86 5.09
N VAL A 111 -2.79 -11.25 4.30
CA VAL A 111 -3.10 -10.90 2.90
C VAL A 111 -3.23 -12.15 2.03
N ASP A 112 -2.48 -13.23 2.30
CA ASP A 112 -2.54 -14.50 1.59
C ASP A 112 -3.91 -15.17 1.64
N GLN A 113 -4.67 -14.97 2.74
CA GLN A 113 -6.03 -15.48 2.92
C GLN A 113 -7.07 -14.77 2.04
N ILE A 114 -6.71 -13.61 1.49
CA ILE A 114 -7.60 -12.85 0.60
C ILE A 114 -7.37 -13.33 -0.83
N ARG A 115 -8.33 -14.06 -1.39
CA ARG A 115 -8.21 -14.58 -2.76
C ARG A 115 -7.94 -13.47 -3.77
N PRO A 116 -6.89 -13.59 -4.63
CA PRO A 116 -6.67 -12.68 -5.74
C PRO A 116 -7.88 -12.64 -6.68
N SER A 117 -8.22 -11.47 -7.17
CA SER A 117 -9.38 -11.24 -8.03
C SER A 117 -9.07 -10.18 -9.07
N SER A 118 -9.61 -10.31 -10.27
CA SER A 118 -9.42 -9.31 -11.31
C SER A 118 -10.10 -7.97 -10.99
N ARG A 119 -9.68 -6.90 -11.67
CA ARG A 119 -10.07 -5.51 -11.41
C ARG A 119 -11.60 -5.29 -11.33
N ALA A 120 -12.34 -5.79 -12.30
CA ALA A 120 -13.77 -5.48 -12.47
C ALA A 120 -14.70 -6.38 -11.64
N THR A 121 -14.27 -6.83 -10.46
CA THR A 121 -15.06 -7.66 -9.55
C THR A 121 -15.53 -6.89 -8.32
N MET A 122 -16.47 -7.48 -7.58
CA MET A 122 -17.04 -6.90 -6.35
C MET A 122 -16.30 -7.37 -5.07
N GLY A 123 -15.23 -8.14 -5.20
CA GLY A 123 -14.48 -8.66 -4.06
C GLY A 123 -15.18 -9.79 -3.29
N VAL A 124 -14.59 -10.17 -2.18
CA VAL A 124 -15.04 -11.20 -1.24
C VAL A 124 -15.24 -10.58 0.14
N ARG A 125 -15.82 -11.31 1.09
CA ARG A 125 -15.91 -10.86 2.48
C ARG A 125 -14.52 -10.92 3.11
N LEU A 126 -14.04 -9.78 3.62
CA LEU A 126 -12.79 -9.65 4.37
C LEU A 126 -13.04 -9.80 5.87
N VAL A 127 -14.10 -9.18 6.35
CA VAL A 127 -14.47 -9.13 7.76
C VAL A 127 -15.94 -9.44 7.88
N ASP A 128 -16.30 -10.28 8.84
CA ASP A 128 -17.70 -10.51 9.21
C ASP A 128 -18.10 -9.48 10.25
N LEU A 129 -18.98 -8.57 9.83
CA LEU A 129 -19.45 -7.46 10.66
C LEU A 129 -20.80 -7.79 11.26
N ALA A 130 -20.97 -7.44 12.54
CA ALA A 130 -22.28 -7.48 13.19
C ALA A 130 -23.25 -6.46 12.57
N ASP A 131 -24.55 -6.65 12.80
CA ASP A 131 -25.58 -5.74 12.30
C ASP A 131 -25.33 -4.31 12.77
N GLY A 132 -25.34 -3.36 11.84
CA GLY A 132 -25.11 -1.94 12.10
C GLY A 132 -23.64 -1.54 12.32
N VAL A 133 -22.71 -2.49 12.26
CA VAL A 133 -21.27 -2.21 12.33
C VAL A 133 -20.70 -2.03 10.93
N GLU A 134 -19.88 -1.00 10.75
CA GLU A 134 -19.19 -0.73 9.50
C GLU A 134 -17.68 -0.85 9.66
N LEU A 135 -16.99 -1.19 8.57
CA LEU A 135 -15.54 -1.08 8.46
C LEU A 135 -15.20 0.38 8.16
N LEU A 136 -14.33 0.99 8.98
CA LEU A 136 -13.96 2.40 8.87
C LEU A 136 -12.65 2.62 8.14
N ALA A 137 -11.66 1.73 8.38
CA ALA A 137 -10.33 1.86 7.81
C ALA A 137 -9.66 0.49 7.69
N ILE A 138 -8.67 0.44 6.81
CA ILE A 138 -7.67 -0.62 6.73
C ILE A 138 -6.30 0.00 6.78
N ASP A 139 -5.34 -0.69 7.40
CA ASP A 139 -3.94 -0.28 7.40
C ASP A 139 -3.05 -1.51 7.36
N ARG A 140 -1.80 -1.33 6.88
CA ARG A 140 -0.81 -2.41 6.85
C ARG A 140 -0.18 -2.55 8.24
N ASN A 141 -0.06 -3.79 8.71
CA ASN A 141 0.76 -4.07 9.87
C ASN A 141 2.23 -3.99 9.45
N VAL A 142 2.89 -2.90 9.83
CA VAL A 142 4.35 -2.76 9.72
C VAL A 142 4.90 -3.18 11.08
N GLU A 143 5.40 -4.40 11.19
CA GLU A 143 6.20 -4.77 12.35
C GLU A 143 7.49 -3.96 12.23
N ASP A 144 7.74 -3.05 13.17
CA ASP A 144 8.99 -2.32 13.26
C ASP A 144 10.08 -3.36 13.58
N GLU A 145 10.96 -3.63 12.63
CA GLU A 145 12.19 -4.43 12.86
C GLU A 145 13.11 -3.81 13.94
N GLY A 146 12.70 -2.66 14.50
CA GLY A 146 13.42 -1.91 15.55
C GLY A 146 13.15 -2.36 16.99
N GLU A 147 12.13 -3.18 17.27
CA GLU A 147 11.85 -3.58 18.66
C GLU A 147 12.73 -4.74 19.17
N GLU A 148 13.39 -5.50 18.30
CA GLU A 148 14.34 -6.53 18.75
C GLU A 148 15.67 -5.94 19.28
N GLU A 149 16.10 -4.76 18.83
CA GLU A 149 17.30 -4.10 19.39
C GLU A 149 17.06 -3.42 20.75
N ALA A 150 15.85 -2.97 21.05
CA ALA A 150 15.54 -2.27 22.29
C ALA A 150 15.46 -3.20 23.51
N THR A 151 15.16 -4.47 23.33
CA THR A 151 15.12 -5.47 24.41
C THR A 151 16.50 -6.08 24.73
N ALA A 152 17.44 -6.01 23.79
CA ALA A 152 18.82 -6.49 24.03
C ALA A 152 19.66 -5.51 24.87
N VAL A 153 19.32 -4.24 24.94
CA VAL A 153 20.05 -3.21 25.70
C VAL A 153 19.64 -3.17 27.19
N ALA A 154 18.49 -3.75 27.55
CA ALA A 154 18.01 -3.75 28.95
C ALA A 154 18.58 -4.87 29.83
N THR A 155 19.33 -5.82 29.26
CA THR A 155 19.98 -6.85 30.04
C THR A 155 21.50 -6.70 29.95
N GLY A 156 22.01 -5.84 30.82
CA GLY A 156 23.38 -5.43 30.88
C GLY A 156 24.42 -6.53 31.01
N GLN A 157 25.63 -6.17 30.68
CA GLN A 157 26.94 -6.82 30.83
C GLN A 157 27.45 -7.60 29.62
N LYS A 158 28.25 -6.92 28.81
CA LYS A 158 29.45 -7.51 28.23
C LYS A 158 30.54 -6.48 27.95
N THR A 159 31.52 -6.56 28.73
CA THR A 159 33.00 -6.58 28.55
C THR A 159 33.53 -5.88 27.29
N ILE A 160 34.20 -4.77 27.59
CA ILE A 160 35.09 -4.00 26.71
C ILE A 160 36.35 -4.85 26.45
N GLU A 161 36.34 -5.70 25.43
CA GLU A 161 37.58 -6.42 25.03
C GLU A 161 37.55 -6.97 23.58
N GLN A 162 36.81 -6.35 22.65
CA GLN A 162 36.86 -6.78 21.25
C GLN A 162 36.75 -5.63 20.20
N ALA A 163 37.32 -4.49 20.52
CA ALA A 163 37.39 -3.36 19.61
C ALA A 163 38.82 -2.92 19.31
N LEU A 164 39.70 -3.87 19.00
CA LEU A 164 41.05 -3.56 18.50
C LEU A 164 41.59 -4.74 17.66
N SER A 165 40.99 -4.95 16.48
CA SER A 165 41.71 -5.55 15.33
C SER A 165 40.76 -5.55 14.15
N ASP A 166 40.96 -4.66 13.21
CA ASP A 166 41.15 -4.89 11.78
C ASP A 166 40.88 -3.60 11.01
N ASP A 167 41.98 -2.86 10.95
CA ASP A 167 42.19 -1.89 9.87
C ASP A 167 42.88 -2.60 8.69
N SER A 168 42.44 -2.30 7.49
CA SER A 168 43.02 -2.57 6.17
C SER A 168 42.35 -3.67 5.31
N SER A 169 41.54 -3.23 4.35
CA SER A 169 41.89 -3.35 2.93
C SER A 169 40.81 -2.75 2.03
N ALA A 170 41.25 -1.80 1.23
CA ALA A 170 40.49 -1.20 0.13
C ALA A 170 40.23 -2.25 -0.98
N GLY A 171 38.99 -2.27 -1.49
CA GLY A 171 38.62 -3.04 -2.67
C GLY A 171 37.40 -2.41 -3.30
N SER A 172 37.65 -1.64 -4.36
CA SER A 172 36.62 -1.09 -5.26
C SER A 172 35.85 -2.22 -5.94
N SER A 173 34.52 -2.16 -5.87
CA SER A 173 33.66 -2.85 -6.82
C SER A 173 32.44 -2.00 -7.13
N ASP A 174 32.40 -1.61 -8.38
CA ASP A 174 31.34 -1.05 -9.15
C ASP A 174 30.04 -1.83 -8.96
N SER A 175 29.01 -1.21 -8.38
CA SER A 175 27.66 -1.80 -8.32
C SER A 175 26.73 -0.93 -9.13
N GLN A 176 26.35 -1.45 -10.31
CA GLN A 176 25.23 -1.00 -11.11
C GLN A 176 24.00 -0.85 -10.22
N ALA A 177 23.50 0.37 -10.11
CA ALA A 177 22.21 0.65 -9.52
C ALA A 177 21.13 0.18 -10.50
N ASP A 178 20.38 -0.85 -10.11
CA ASP A 178 19.09 -1.17 -10.71
C ASP A 178 18.15 0.02 -10.43
N GLU A 179 17.77 0.74 -11.48
CA GLU A 179 16.74 1.78 -11.40
C GLU A 179 15.39 1.11 -11.23
N ASP A 180 14.98 0.89 -9.99
CA ASP A 180 13.60 0.50 -9.63
C ASP A 180 12.65 1.57 -10.16
N LYS A 181 11.92 1.26 -11.23
CA LYS A 181 10.87 2.12 -11.78
C LYS A 181 9.70 2.18 -10.83
N LEU A 182 9.73 3.12 -9.90
CA LEU A 182 8.62 3.40 -9.02
C LEU A 182 7.40 3.87 -9.84
N SER A 183 6.24 3.32 -9.56
CA SER A 183 4.98 3.78 -10.13
C SER A 183 3.96 4.08 -9.02
N LEU A 184 3.16 5.13 -9.24
CA LEU A 184 2.12 5.56 -8.30
C LEU A 184 0.75 5.06 -8.75
N ILE A 185 -0.05 4.58 -7.80
CA ILE A 185 -1.46 4.29 -7.99
C ILE A 185 -2.30 5.26 -7.16
N HIS A 186 -3.24 5.94 -7.82
CA HIS A 186 -4.29 6.75 -7.21
C HIS A 186 -5.63 6.03 -7.33
N ILE A 187 -6.44 6.08 -6.29
CA ILE A 187 -7.76 5.46 -6.22
C ILE A 187 -8.80 6.48 -5.77
#